data_bea9f15a79bff13d5247907f4f5af9c3
#
_entry.id   bea9f15a79bff13d5247907f4f5af9c3
#
_cell.length_a   1.000
_cell.length_b   1.000
_cell.length_c   1.000
_cell.angle_alpha   90.00
_cell.angle_beta   90.00
_cell.angle_gamma   90.00
#
_symmetry.space_group_name_H-M   'P 1'
#
loop_
_entity.id
_entity.type
_entity.pdbx_description
1 polymer ?
#
loop_
_entity_poly.entity_id
_entity_poly.type
_entity_poly.pdbx_seq_one_letter_code
_entity_poly.pdbx_strand_id
1 'polypeptide(L)'
;MSSTPVDAHQPLQAVHADARPWETLRWPGQWSKMLFHPRPERPTEPNAGLVRYEPGSHHPFHKHDFAQVWYILEGEFRIGEATYGPGTMLFYPDPHFEPPLSTATGGLMLFVQYQGPDTGGRPIYDGRFNMTARKPVEQENVER
;
A
#
# COMPACT_ATOMS: atom_id res chain seq x y z
N MET A 1 19.46 -23.16 -3.11
CA MET A 1 18.91 -21.85 -3.38
C MET A 1 20.06 -20.93 -3.81
N SER A 2 19.93 -20.36 -4.98
CA SER A 2 20.90 -19.37 -5.40
C SER A 2 20.52 -18.01 -4.85
N SER A 3 21.49 -17.25 -4.45
CA SER A 3 21.29 -15.89 -3.99
C SER A 3 22.11 -14.94 -4.85
N THR A 4 21.56 -13.76 -5.09
CA THR A 4 22.28 -12.70 -5.76
C THR A 4 23.33 -12.16 -4.78
N PRO A 5 24.59 -12.00 -5.20
CA PRO A 5 25.58 -11.37 -4.33
C PRO A 5 25.12 -9.99 -3.86
N VAL A 6 25.44 -9.63 -2.62
CA VAL A 6 24.99 -8.37 -2.01
C VAL A 6 25.45 -7.17 -2.82
N ASP A 7 26.64 -7.25 -3.42
CA ASP A 7 27.22 -6.16 -4.21
C ASP A 7 26.83 -6.21 -5.69
N ALA A 8 25.99 -7.15 -6.10
CA ALA A 8 25.54 -7.21 -7.50
C ALA A 8 24.59 -6.06 -7.78
N HIS A 9 24.89 -5.31 -8.83
CA HIS A 9 24.06 -4.19 -9.27
C HIS A 9 22.84 -4.70 -10.00
N GLN A 10 21.70 -4.09 -9.73
CA GLN A 10 20.44 -4.41 -10.38
C GLN A 10 20.07 -3.29 -11.35
N PRO A 11 19.46 -3.61 -12.49
CA PRO A 11 19.07 -2.58 -13.45
C PRO A 11 17.93 -1.73 -12.94
N LEU A 12 17.88 -0.49 -13.40
CA LEU A 12 16.73 0.37 -13.17
C LEU A 12 15.48 -0.26 -13.78
N GLN A 13 14.39 -0.16 -13.07
CA GLN A 13 13.07 -0.53 -13.59
C GLN A 13 12.20 0.71 -13.64
N ALA A 14 11.42 0.86 -14.69
CA ALA A 14 10.53 2.00 -14.86
C ALA A 14 9.19 1.53 -15.42
N VAL A 15 8.11 1.94 -14.78
CA VAL A 15 6.75 1.60 -15.19
C VAL A 15 5.91 2.88 -15.16
N HIS A 16 5.27 3.21 -16.28
CA HIS A 16 4.31 4.31 -16.30
C HIS A 16 2.95 3.83 -15.80
N ALA A 17 2.28 4.67 -15.05
CA ALA A 17 0.98 4.33 -14.47
C ALA A 17 -0.04 3.90 -15.52
N ASP A 18 0.00 4.48 -16.72
CA ASP A 18 -0.94 4.14 -17.79
C ASP A 18 -0.73 2.71 -18.32
N ALA A 19 0.37 2.06 -17.99
CA ALA A 19 0.62 0.67 -18.38
C ALA A 19 -0.10 -0.34 -17.49
N ARG A 20 -0.77 0.10 -16.44
CA ARG A 20 -1.47 -0.76 -15.49
C ARG A 20 -2.94 -0.37 -15.38
N PRO A 21 -3.85 -1.34 -15.28
CA PRO A 21 -5.26 -1.02 -15.02
C PRO A 21 -5.47 -0.66 -13.56
N TRP A 22 -6.56 0.07 -13.30
CA TRP A 22 -7.07 0.22 -11.95
C TRP A 22 -7.76 -1.07 -11.53
N GLU A 23 -7.48 -1.51 -10.30
CA GLU A 23 -8.11 -2.69 -9.73
C GLU A 23 -8.79 -2.31 -8.42
N THR A 24 -9.95 -2.94 -8.15
CA THR A 24 -10.68 -2.66 -6.92
C THR A 24 -9.92 -3.14 -5.70
N LEU A 25 -10.02 -2.38 -4.62
CA LEU A 25 -9.51 -2.78 -3.33
C LEU A 25 -10.62 -3.40 -2.47
N ARG A 26 -10.28 -3.71 -1.23
CA ARG A 26 -11.18 -4.38 -0.30
C ARG A 26 -12.41 -3.56 0.03
N TRP A 27 -12.26 -2.26 0.19
CA TRP A 27 -13.35 -1.38 0.56
C TRP A 27 -13.90 -0.66 -0.66
N PRO A 28 -15.24 -0.43 -0.70
CA PRO A 28 -15.83 0.27 -1.85
C PRO A 28 -15.23 1.65 -2.08
N GLY A 29 -15.14 2.04 -3.34
CA GLY A 29 -14.66 3.36 -3.73
C GLY A 29 -13.15 3.50 -3.72
N GLN A 30 -12.42 2.41 -3.56
CA GLN A 30 -10.96 2.43 -3.56
C GLN A 30 -10.42 1.54 -4.68
N TRP A 31 -9.42 2.06 -5.40
CA TRP A 31 -8.83 1.43 -6.57
C TRP A 31 -7.33 1.55 -6.50
N SER A 32 -6.62 0.52 -6.89
CA SER A 32 -5.16 0.55 -6.89
C SER A 32 -4.58 0.30 -8.27
N LYS A 33 -3.42 0.87 -8.50
CA LYS A 33 -2.51 0.49 -9.57
C LYS A 33 -1.21 0.05 -8.92
N MET A 34 -0.91 -1.24 -9.03
CA MET A 34 0.34 -1.76 -8.52
C MET A 34 1.39 -1.63 -9.61
N LEU A 35 2.39 -0.78 -9.39
CA LEU A 35 3.44 -0.54 -10.37
C LEU A 35 4.62 -1.49 -10.18
N PHE A 36 4.96 -1.78 -8.94
CA PHE A 36 6.02 -2.72 -8.61
C PHE A 36 5.56 -3.71 -7.57
N HIS A 37 5.90 -4.98 -7.80
CA HIS A 37 5.77 -6.05 -6.84
C HIS A 37 7.16 -6.58 -6.52
N PRO A 38 7.36 -7.16 -5.35
CA PRO A 38 8.57 -7.94 -5.10
C PRO A 38 8.69 -9.06 -6.13
N ARG A 39 9.87 -9.21 -6.70
CA ARG A 39 10.12 -10.32 -7.63
C ARG A 39 10.27 -11.62 -6.84
N PRO A 40 9.90 -12.78 -7.41
CA PRO A 40 10.01 -14.05 -6.68
C PRO A 40 11.41 -14.34 -6.12
N GLU A 41 12.44 -13.96 -6.86
CA GLU A 41 13.82 -14.14 -6.44
C GLU A 41 14.30 -13.05 -5.46
N ARG A 42 13.48 -12.02 -5.25
CA ARG A 42 13.78 -10.91 -4.34
C ARG A 42 12.54 -10.54 -3.53
N PRO A 43 12.12 -11.42 -2.65
CA PRO A 43 10.83 -11.27 -1.95
C PRO A 43 10.78 -10.10 -0.97
N THR A 44 11.90 -9.49 -0.64
CA THR A 44 11.96 -8.35 0.27
C THR A 44 12.00 -7.00 -0.47
N GLU A 45 11.93 -7.00 -1.80
CA GLU A 45 11.79 -5.75 -2.53
C GLU A 45 10.46 -5.10 -2.18
N PRO A 46 10.38 -3.76 -2.28
CA PRO A 46 9.15 -3.08 -1.93
C PRO A 46 8.05 -3.28 -2.98
N ASN A 47 6.86 -3.03 -2.53
CA ASN A 47 5.67 -2.92 -3.34
C ASN A 47 5.33 -1.43 -3.44
N ALA A 48 4.99 -0.95 -4.62
CA ALA A 48 4.72 0.47 -4.81
C ALA A 48 3.67 0.70 -5.89
N GLY A 49 2.87 1.73 -5.69
CA GLY A 49 1.83 2.07 -6.64
C GLY A 49 1.00 3.26 -6.21
N LEU A 50 -0.22 3.30 -6.74
CA LEU A 50 -1.17 4.38 -6.52
C LEU A 50 -2.48 3.81 -5.99
N VAL A 51 -3.14 4.56 -5.13
CA VAL A 51 -4.52 4.29 -4.73
C VAL A 51 -5.36 5.53 -4.99
N ARG A 52 -6.46 5.32 -5.71
CA ARG A 52 -7.47 6.36 -5.94
C ARG A 52 -8.66 6.09 -5.04
N TYR A 53 -9.16 7.17 -4.45
CA TYR A 53 -10.32 7.14 -3.57
C TYR A 53 -11.44 7.97 -4.19
N GLU A 54 -12.63 7.39 -4.25
CA GLU A 54 -13.81 8.14 -4.66
C GLU A 54 -14.31 9.03 -3.52
N PRO A 55 -14.98 10.15 -3.82
CA PRO A 55 -15.60 10.96 -2.77
C PRO A 55 -16.53 10.11 -1.90
N GLY A 56 -16.41 10.26 -0.60
CA GLY A 56 -17.23 9.52 0.36
C GLY A 56 -16.70 8.14 0.72
N SER A 57 -15.59 7.71 0.15
CA SER A 57 -15.01 6.40 0.50
C SER A 57 -14.35 6.44 1.88
N HIS A 58 -14.27 5.28 2.50
CA HIS A 58 -13.69 5.14 3.83
C HIS A 58 -13.24 3.70 4.06
N HIS A 59 -12.35 3.51 5.03
CA HIS A 59 -12.06 2.17 5.54
C HIS A 59 -11.91 2.22 7.07
N PRO A 60 -12.19 1.08 7.73
CA PRO A 60 -12.15 1.03 9.19
C PRO A 60 -10.73 0.88 9.72
N PHE A 61 -10.62 0.97 11.04
CA PHE A 61 -9.41 0.64 11.78
C PHE A 61 -8.93 -0.77 11.42
N HIS A 62 -7.65 -0.92 11.19
CA HIS A 62 -7.00 -2.21 10.96
C HIS A 62 -5.52 -2.11 11.28
N LYS A 63 -4.79 -3.22 11.19
CA LYS A 63 -3.37 -3.23 11.52
C LYS A 63 -2.56 -4.01 10.48
N HIS A 64 -1.28 -3.70 10.42
CA HIS A 64 -0.31 -4.39 9.57
C HIS A 64 0.98 -4.67 10.35
N ASP A 65 1.64 -5.76 9.96
CA ASP A 65 2.98 -6.11 10.45
C ASP A 65 4.02 -5.90 9.34
N PHE A 66 3.99 -4.74 8.76
CA PHE A 66 4.98 -4.26 7.78
C PHE A 66 5.03 -2.75 7.88
N ALA A 67 5.92 -2.12 7.13
CA ALA A 67 6.05 -0.67 7.10
C ALA A 67 5.55 -0.11 5.78
N GLN A 68 5.07 1.13 5.81
CA GLN A 68 4.62 1.78 4.59
C GLN A 68 4.75 3.29 4.67
N VAL A 69 4.93 3.88 3.49
CA VAL A 69 4.95 5.32 3.27
C VAL A 69 3.83 5.64 2.29
N TRP A 70 3.05 6.67 2.60
CA TRP A 70 2.00 7.19 1.74
C TRP A 70 2.23 8.65 1.49
N TYR A 71 1.98 9.10 0.26
CA TYR A 71 2.10 10.51 -0.10
C TYR A 71 0.83 10.95 -0.79
N ILE A 72 0.20 12.01 -0.27
CA ILE A 72 -1.05 12.53 -0.82
C ILE A 72 -0.74 13.40 -2.04
N LEU A 73 -1.22 12.98 -3.20
CA LEU A 73 -1.08 13.72 -4.45
C LEU A 73 -2.26 14.63 -4.69
N GLU A 74 -3.47 14.18 -4.37
CA GLU A 74 -4.70 14.93 -4.58
C GLU A 74 -5.70 14.60 -3.47
N GLY A 75 -6.54 15.58 -3.13
CA GLY A 75 -7.64 15.40 -2.20
C GLY A 75 -7.28 15.59 -0.75
N GLU A 76 -8.30 15.56 0.10
CA GLU A 76 -8.16 15.68 1.54
C GLU A 76 -8.62 14.40 2.21
N PHE A 77 -7.86 13.95 3.20
CA PHE A 77 -8.12 12.70 3.90
C PHE A 77 -8.16 12.94 5.40
N ARG A 78 -9.23 12.48 6.02
CA ARG A 78 -9.30 12.40 7.49
C ARG A 78 -8.78 11.05 7.92
N ILE A 79 -7.72 11.04 8.71
CA ILE A 79 -7.11 9.82 9.23
C ILE A 79 -7.07 9.97 10.74
N GLY A 80 -7.86 9.13 11.42
CA GLY A 80 -8.09 9.34 12.85
C GLY A 80 -8.81 10.67 13.08
N GLU A 81 -8.20 11.54 13.85
CA GLU A 81 -8.79 12.85 14.20
C GLU A 81 -8.21 14.01 13.41
N ALA A 82 -7.26 13.76 12.52
CA ALA A 82 -6.60 14.81 11.76
C ALA A 82 -6.94 14.72 10.28
N THR A 83 -6.91 15.86 9.60
CA THR A 83 -7.14 15.96 8.16
C THR A 83 -5.85 16.40 7.47
N TYR A 84 -5.50 15.72 6.40
CA TYR A 84 -4.28 15.96 5.64
C TYR A 84 -4.61 16.20 4.18
N GLY A 85 -3.89 17.10 3.55
CA GLY A 85 -4.06 17.45 2.15
C GLY A 85 -2.84 17.12 1.29
N PRO A 86 -2.86 17.53 0.00
CA PRO A 86 -1.79 17.25 -0.93
C PRO A 86 -0.44 17.74 -0.44
N GLY A 87 0.60 16.95 -0.68
CA GLY A 87 1.95 17.23 -0.23
C GLY A 87 2.27 16.64 1.14
N THR A 88 1.33 16.01 1.80
CA THR A 88 1.58 15.36 3.09
C THR A 88 2.15 13.97 2.87
N MET A 89 3.23 13.66 3.57
CA MET A 89 3.78 12.32 3.63
C MET A 89 3.41 11.69 4.95
N LEU A 90 2.89 10.45 4.88
CA LEU A 90 2.48 9.66 6.03
C LEU A 90 3.41 8.47 6.15
N PHE A 91 3.92 8.22 7.34
CA PHE A 91 4.76 7.06 7.60
C PHE A 91 4.12 6.19 8.66
N TYR A 92 3.92 4.92 8.31
CA TYR A 92 3.43 3.90 9.22
C TYR A 92 4.58 2.92 9.51
N PRO A 93 5.17 2.99 10.72
CA PRO A 93 6.25 2.07 11.08
C PRO A 93 5.74 0.64 11.30
N ASP A 94 6.64 -0.29 11.45
CA ASP A 94 6.34 -1.69 11.67
C ASP A 94 6.47 -2.06 13.15
N PRO A 95 5.47 -2.68 13.78
CA PRO A 95 4.08 -2.83 13.33
C PRO A 95 3.28 -1.56 13.57
N HIS A 96 2.11 -1.47 12.95
CA HIS A 96 1.28 -0.30 13.17
C HIS A 96 -0.21 -0.60 13.13
N PHE A 97 -0.97 0.27 13.77
CA PHE A 97 -2.41 0.36 13.59
C PHE A 97 -2.71 1.50 12.62
N GLU A 98 -3.59 1.24 11.67
CA GLU A 98 -4.11 2.30 10.80
C GLU A 98 -5.43 2.79 11.37
N PRO A 99 -5.51 4.08 11.74
CA PRO A 99 -6.78 4.66 12.15
C PRO A 99 -7.79 4.62 11.01
N PRO A 100 -9.09 4.76 11.29
CA PRO A 100 -10.07 4.88 10.24
C PRO A 100 -9.73 6.04 9.31
N LEU A 101 -9.92 5.80 8.00
CA LEU A 101 -9.70 6.82 6.97
C LEU A 101 -11.03 7.13 6.31
N SER A 102 -11.26 8.40 6.04
CA SER A 102 -12.39 8.85 5.24
C SER A 102 -11.95 10.03 4.36
N THR A 103 -12.65 10.21 3.26
CA THR A 103 -12.41 11.34 2.38
C THR A 103 -13.71 11.85 1.77
N ALA A 104 -14.03 13.11 2.02
CA ALA A 104 -15.21 13.73 1.41
C ALA A 104 -14.95 14.12 -0.05
N THR A 105 -13.71 14.46 -0.37
CA THR A 105 -13.33 14.94 -1.70
C THR A 105 -12.93 13.84 -2.66
N GLY A 106 -12.57 12.65 -2.12
CA GLY A 106 -11.80 11.69 -2.87
C GLY A 106 -10.38 12.17 -3.05
N GLY A 107 -9.58 11.41 -3.75
CA GLY A 107 -8.20 11.79 -3.98
C GLY A 107 -7.32 10.68 -4.51
N LEU A 108 -6.02 10.94 -4.48
CA LEU A 108 -5.00 10.04 -5.02
C LEU A 108 -3.80 10.05 -4.10
N MET A 109 -3.34 8.86 -3.75
CA MET A 109 -2.11 8.68 -2.97
C MET A 109 -1.14 7.76 -3.69
N LEU A 110 0.15 8.05 -3.51
CA LEU A 110 1.23 7.13 -3.86
C LEU A 110 1.64 6.37 -2.61
N PHE A 111 1.90 5.09 -2.73
CA PHE A 111 2.35 4.30 -1.60
C PHE A 111 3.56 3.44 -1.93
N VAL A 112 4.36 3.19 -0.90
CA VAL A 112 5.45 2.22 -0.90
C VAL A 112 5.31 1.38 0.36
N GLN A 113 5.23 0.06 0.20
CA GLN A 113 5.15 -0.88 1.31
C GLN A 113 6.35 -1.82 1.24
N TYR A 114 6.88 -2.19 2.38
CA TYR A 114 8.09 -3.02 2.43
C TYR A 114 8.09 -3.89 3.67
N GLN A 115 8.95 -4.91 3.63
CA GLN A 115 9.07 -5.84 4.74
C GLN A 115 9.33 -5.09 6.05
N GLY A 116 8.59 -5.47 7.08
CA GLY A 116 8.74 -4.86 8.38
C GLY A 116 10.11 -5.15 8.99
N PRO A 117 10.87 -4.11 9.39
CA PRO A 117 12.19 -4.32 9.99
C PRO A 117 12.13 -5.00 11.35
N ASP A 118 11.03 -4.86 12.10
CA ASP A 118 10.91 -5.44 13.43
C ASP A 118 10.20 -6.79 13.42
N THR A 119 9.08 -6.91 12.69
CA THR A 119 8.30 -8.15 12.67
C THR A 119 8.72 -9.11 11.57
N GLY A 120 9.36 -8.62 10.52
CA GLY A 120 9.67 -9.41 9.32
C GLY A 120 8.46 -9.69 8.44
N GLY A 121 7.30 -9.15 8.78
CA GLY A 121 6.10 -9.34 7.98
C GLY A 121 6.23 -8.68 6.61
N ARG A 122 5.70 -9.34 5.59
CA ARG A 122 5.76 -8.83 4.22
C ARG A 122 4.36 -8.58 3.70
N PRO A 123 4.13 -7.43 3.03
CA PRO A 123 2.86 -7.17 2.41
C PRO A 123 2.53 -8.23 1.37
N ILE A 124 1.24 -8.54 1.20
CA ILE A 124 0.76 -9.56 0.28
C ILE A 124 0.02 -8.88 -0.86
N TYR A 125 0.37 -9.24 -2.10
CA TYR A 125 -0.14 -8.51 -3.27
C TYR A 125 -0.79 -9.37 -4.33
N ASP A 126 -0.94 -10.65 -4.14
CA ASP A 126 -1.36 -11.59 -5.17
C ASP A 126 -2.87 -11.53 -5.47
N GLY A 127 -3.33 -10.37 -5.85
CA GLY A 127 -4.74 -10.16 -6.22
C GLY A 127 -5.67 -9.98 -5.04
N ARG A 128 -5.18 -9.94 -3.82
CA ARG A 128 -6.02 -9.77 -2.64
C ARG A 128 -6.46 -8.33 -2.41
N PHE A 129 -6.02 -7.45 -3.26
CA PHE A 129 -6.55 -6.10 -3.27
C PHE A 129 -7.94 -6.02 -3.90
N ASN A 130 -8.39 -7.06 -4.60
CA ASN A 130 -9.76 -7.09 -5.06
C ASN A 130 -10.68 -7.54 -3.91
N MET A 131 -11.96 -7.30 -4.06
CA MET A 131 -12.92 -7.42 -2.98
C MET A 131 -13.48 -8.82 -2.78
N THR A 132 -13.06 -9.80 -3.56
CA THR A 132 -13.70 -11.11 -3.53
C THR A 132 -13.29 -11.96 -2.33
N ALA A 133 -12.08 -11.76 -1.82
CA ALA A 133 -11.57 -12.52 -0.68
C ALA A 133 -11.50 -11.63 0.55
N ARG A 134 -12.63 -11.51 1.25
CA ARG A 134 -12.67 -10.69 2.47
C ARG A 134 -11.99 -11.41 3.61
N LYS A 135 -11.21 -10.69 4.36
CA LYS A 135 -10.55 -11.17 5.57
C LYS A 135 -10.91 -10.28 6.74
N PRO A 136 -10.72 -10.76 7.97
CA PRO A 136 -10.89 -9.89 9.13
C PRO A 136 -10.02 -8.64 8.98
N VAL A 137 -10.58 -7.49 9.35
CA VAL A 137 -9.90 -6.22 9.15
C VAL A 137 -8.83 -5.93 10.21
N GLU A 138 -8.70 -6.78 11.20
CA GLU A 138 -7.71 -6.59 12.26
C GLU A 138 -6.29 -6.76 11.77
N GLN A 139 -6.09 -7.63 10.78
CA GLN A 139 -4.77 -7.83 10.18
C GLN A 139 -4.92 -8.12 8.69
N GLU A 140 -4.26 -7.33 7.88
CA GLU A 140 -4.44 -7.31 6.45
C GLU A 140 -3.13 -7.46 5.70
N ASN A 141 -3.17 -8.18 4.57
CA ASN A 141 -2.09 -8.18 3.58
C ASN A 141 -0.70 -8.45 4.16
N VAL A 142 -0.62 -9.42 5.06
CA VAL A 142 0.65 -9.80 5.67
C VAL A 142 0.95 -11.26 5.40
N GLU A 143 2.19 -11.53 5.00
CA GLU A 143 2.74 -12.86 4.84
C GLU A 143 3.95 -13.00 5.75
N ARG A 144 4.03 -14.11 6.45
CA ARG A 144 5.16 -14.39 7.34
C ARG A 144 5.82 -15.70 6.99
#